data_7c97f23b0ae97d015b75346e3faa030c
#
_entry.id   7c97f23b0ae97d015b75346e3faa030c
#
_cell.length_a   1.000
_cell.length_b   1.000
_cell.length_c   1.000
_cell.angle_alpha   90.00
_cell.angle_beta   90.00
_cell.angle_gamma   90.00
#
_symmetry.space_group_name_H-M   'P 1'
#
loop_
_entity.id
_entity.type
_entity.pdbx_description
1 polymer ?
#
loop_
_entity_poly.entity_id
_entity_poly.type
_entity_poly.pdbx_seq_one_letter_code
_entity_poly.pdbx_strand_id
1 'polypeptide(L)'
;MSISYSGHYPIERRAGEIERLHIQSAAMAPDTRAMLDLIGVKDGWSCLDVGCGPGGITGLLSERAGPNGRVVGLDMDAQFLEHARAGAPANVEFRQGDAYRSDLPSASFDLVHMRFVASTAGDPERLLQEAIRLARPGGTVALQEPDGTSLNCHPPHPAWERLKRALLGAFSGVGADLQLAKRLYALARQAGLQNVQYRPFLLEVRSMDPMVDYLPSVVESLRSTVIKLGLLTEAEFPVVLAECRSHLRKPETTFTMYTVAQVWGQKTR
;
A
#
# COMPACT_ATOMS: atom_id res chain seq x y z
N MET A 1 -12.66 11.01 -23.18
CA MET A 1 -12.97 9.57 -23.09
C MET A 1 -12.87 9.18 -21.62
N SER A 2 -13.99 8.81 -21.01
CA SER A 2 -14.04 8.34 -19.63
C SER A 2 -13.38 6.95 -19.60
N ILE A 3 -12.21 6.84 -18.96
CA ILE A 3 -11.57 5.55 -18.72
C ILE A 3 -12.42 4.86 -17.66
N SER A 4 -13.13 3.79 -18.06
CA SER A 4 -13.83 2.90 -17.15
C SER A 4 -12.78 2.22 -16.27
N TYR A 5 -12.69 2.62 -15.02
CA TYR A 5 -11.80 2.06 -14.03
C TYR A 5 -12.27 0.64 -13.69
N SER A 6 -11.48 -0.36 -14.02
CA SER A 6 -11.83 -1.78 -13.80
C SER A 6 -11.39 -2.32 -12.43
N GLY A 7 -10.83 -1.50 -11.55
CA GLY A 7 -10.41 -1.93 -10.22
C GLY A 7 -9.35 -3.05 -10.21
N HIS A 8 -8.57 -3.19 -11.26
CA HIS A 8 -7.55 -4.24 -11.33
C HIS A 8 -6.24 -3.75 -10.69
N TYR A 9 -5.76 -4.52 -9.73
CA TYR A 9 -4.42 -4.36 -9.18
C TYR A 9 -3.40 -4.48 -10.32
N PRO A 10 -2.55 -3.44 -10.56
CA PRO A 10 -1.74 -3.37 -11.78
C PRO A 10 -0.56 -4.35 -11.81
N ILE A 11 -0.18 -4.91 -10.66
CA ILE A 11 0.97 -5.81 -10.52
C ILE A 11 0.54 -7.22 -10.93
N GLU A 12 1.29 -7.81 -11.88
CA GLU A 12 1.06 -9.19 -12.31
C GLU A 12 1.35 -10.17 -11.17
N ARG A 13 0.44 -11.13 -10.98
CA ARG A 13 0.65 -12.20 -10.01
C ARG A 13 1.75 -13.12 -10.53
N ARG A 14 2.93 -13.06 -9.90
CA ARG A 14 4.07 -13.92 -10.19
C ARG A 14 4.42 -14.75 -8.96
N ALA A 15 5.09 -15.86 -9.19
CA ALA A 15 5.79 -16.58 -8.13
C ALA A 15 6.69 -15.58 -7.38
N GLY A 16 6.55 -15.48 -6.03
CA GLY A 16 7.28 -14.53 -5.20
C GLY A 16 6.56 -13.23 -4.85
N GLU A 17 5.37 -12.93 -5.43
CA GLU A 17 4.64 -11.70 -5.09
C GLU A 17 4.20 -11.68 -3.61
N ILE A 18 3.75 -12.79 -3.07
CA ILE A 18 3.39 -12.91 -1.65
C ILE A 18 4.62 -12.65 -0.77
N GLU A 19 5.76 -13.24 -1.12
CA GLU A 19 7.02 -13.02 -0.38
C GLU A 19 7.45 -11.55 -0.43
N ARG A 20 7.38 -10.92 -1.61
CA ARG A 20 7.65 -9.48 -1.77
C ARG A 20 6.75 -8.63 -0.88
N LEU A 21 5.44 -8.94 -0.81
CA LEU A 21 4.48 -8.23 0.04
C LEU A 21 4.77 -8.44 1.53
N HIS A 22 5.23 -9.63 1.94
CA HIS A 22 5.65 -9.90 3.31
C HIS A 22 6.90 -9.11 3.69
N ILE A 23 7.94 -9.10 2.83
CA ILE A 23 9.17 -8.32 3.05
C ILE A 23 8.82 -6.83 3.18
N GLN A 24 8.01 -6.30 2.27
CA GLN A 24 7.53 -4.91 2.32
C GLN A 24 6.75 -4.61 3.59
N SER A 25 5.85 -5.50 3.99
CA SER A 25 5.05 -5.33 5.21
C SER A 25 5.92 -5.34 6.46
N ALA A 26 6.88 -6.25 6.55
CA ALA A 26 7.81 -6.34 7.67
C ALA A 26 8.68 -5.08 7.78
N ALA A 27 9.22 -4.59 6.66
CA ALA A 27 10.04 -3.38 6.63
C ALA A 27 9.26 -2.13 7.10
N MET A 28 7.95 -2.03 6.80
CA MET A 28 7.11 -0.89 7.17
C MET A 28 6.37 -1.08 8.50
N ALA A 29 6.48 -2.24 9.14
CA ALA A 29 5.76 -2.54 10.37
C ALA A 29 6.06 -1.57 11.53
N PRO A 30 7.31 -1.13 11.78
CA PRO A 30 7.61 -0.19 12.85
C PRO A 30 6.86 1.14 12.70
N ASP A 31 6.81 1.70 11.49
CA ASP A 31 6.11 2.95 11.22
C ASP A 31 4.60 2.80 11.26
N THR A 32 4.07 1.66 10.80
CA THR A 32 2.64 1.34 10.95
C THR A 32 2.27 1.22 12.44
N ARG A 33 3.08 0.53 13.27
CA ARG A 33 2.86 0.45 14.72
C ARG A 33 2.86 1.84 15.36
N ALA A 34 3.84 2.69 15.03
CA ALA A 34 3.89 4.07 15.54
C ALA A 34 2.63 4.87 15.19
N MET A 35 2.10 4.72 13.97
CA MET A 35 0.84 5.35 13.58
C MET A 35 -0.35 4.82 14.39
N LEU A 36 -0.46 3.50 14.58
CA LEU A 36 -1.53 2.89 15.37
C LEU A 36 -1.49 3.35 16.84
N ASP A 37 -0.28 3.53 17.39
CA ASP A 37 -0.09 4.08 18.74
C ASP A 37 -0.54 5.54 18.84
N LEU A 38 -0.24 6.37 17.84
CA LEU A 38 -0.68 7.76 17.75
C LEU A 38 -2.20 7.90 17.58
N ILE A 39 -2.83 6.96 16.85
CA ILE A 39 -4.29 6.87 16.72
C ILE A 39 -4.91 6.46 18.06
N GLY A 40 -4.18 5.72 18.89
CA GLY A 40 -4.64 5.19 20.17
C GLY A 40 -5.49 3.93 20.02
N VAL A 41 -5.15 3.06 19.05
CA VAL A 41 -5.79 1.75 18.89
C VAL A 41 -5.57 0.92 20.14
N LYS A 42 -6.64 0.34 20.68
CA LYS A 42 -6.62 -0.35 21.99
C LYS A 42 -7.52 -1.58 22.00
N ASP A 43 -7.34 -2.38 23.04
CA ASP A 43 -8.13 -3.59 23.27
C ASP A 43 -9.64 -3.32 23.19
N GLY A 44 -10.37 -4.23 22.56
CA GLY A 44 -11.80 -4.16 22.33
C GLY A 44 -12.23 -3.39 21.07
N TRP A 45 -11.29 -2.78 20.31
CA TRP A 45 -11.65 -2.08 19.07
C TRP A 45 -12.04 -3.04 17.94
N SER A 46 -13.03 -2.62 17.14
CA SER A 46 -13.36 -3.23 15.86
C SER A 46 -12.60 -2.50 14.74
N CYS A 47 -11.67 -3.20 14.09
CA CYS A 47 -10.81 -2.64 13.04
C CYS A 47 -11.09 -3.28 11.70
N LEU A 48 -11.01 -2.48 10.62
CA LEU A 48 -11.08 -2.95 9.23
C LEU A 48 -9.78 -2.61 8.52
N ASP A 49 -9.20 -3.59 7.84
CA ASP A 49 -8.06 -3.46 6.94
C ASP A 49 -8.54 -3.65 5.50
N VAL A 50 -8.71 -2.56 4.76
CA VAL A 50 -9.19 -2.58 3.36
C VAL A 50 -8.01 -2.79 2.42
N GLY A 51 -8.13 -3.75 1.49
CA GLY A 51 -7.03 -4.18 0.63
C GLY A 51 -5.95 -4.88 1.46
N CYS A 52 -6.37 -5.80 2.35
CA CYS A 52 -5.47 -6.43 3.33
C CYS A 52 -4.40 -7.34 2.70
N GLY A 53 -4.55 -7.71 1.41
CA GLY A 53 -3.64 -8.61 0.72
C GLY A 53 -3.41 -9.91 1.49
N PRO A 54 -2.16 -10.40 1.61
CA PRO A 54 -1.83 -11.60 2.38
C PRO A 54 -1.81 -11.40 3.91
N GLY A 55 -2.41 -10.31 4.44
CA GLY A 55 -2.66 -10.13 5.87
C GLY A 55 -1.59 -9.39 6.68
N GLY A 56 -0.62 -8.75 6.03
CA GLY A 56 0.54 -8.14 6.71
C GLY A 56 0.21 -7.07 7.76
N ILE A 57 -0.80 -6.22 7.55
CA ILE A 57 -1.24 -5.22 8.54
C ILE A 57 -2.31 -5.76 9.45
N THR A 58 -3.15 -6.65 8.95
CA THR A 58 -4.23 -7.28 9.72
C THR A 58 -3.71 -7.88 11.01
N GLY A 59 -2.52 -8.49 10.99
CA GLY A 59 -1.83 -9.00 12.18
C GLY A 59 -1.47 -7.90 13.20
N LEU A 60 -0.97 -6.74 12.72
CA LEU A 60 -0.64 -5.61 13.59
C LEU A 60 -1.89 -5.00 14.23
N LEU A 61 -2.99 -4.92 13.49
CA LEU A 61 -4.28 -4.49 14.02
C LEU A 61 -4.80 -5.45 15.07
N SER A 62 -4.65 -6.78 14.82
CA SER A 62 -5.03 -7.82 15.79
C SER A 62 -4.26 -7.70 17.10
N GLU A 63 -2.94 -7.48 17.04
CA GLU A 63 -2.10 -7.24 18.23
C GLU A 63 -2.62 -6.07 19.07
N ARG A 64 -3.02 -4.94 18.42
CA ARG A 64 -3.48 -3.72 19.11
C ARG A 64 -4.92 -3.82 19.60
N ALA A 65 -5.80 -4.43 18.80
CA ALA A 65 -7.20 -4.62 19.18
C ALA A 65 -7.38 -5.65 20.30
N GLY A 66 -6.37 -6.49 20.55
CA GLY A 66 -6.36 -7.46 21.63
C GLY A 66 -7.40 -8.56 21.50
N PRO A 67 -7.47 -9.47 22.48
CA PRO A 67 -8.38 -10.62 22.44
C PRO A 67 -9.87 -10.24 22.50
N ASN A 68 -10.20 -9.07 23.02
CA ASN A 68 -11.58 -8.57 23.10
C ASN A 68 -11.98 -7.76 21.86
N GLY A 69 -11.04 -7.46 20.99
CA GLY A 69 -11.28 -6.75 19.73
C GLY A 69 -11.60 -7.69 18.57
N ARG A 70 -11.96 -7.09 17.46
CA ARG A 70 -12.23 -7.79 16.20
C ARG A 70 -11.52 -7.09 15.06
N VAL A 71 -10.92 -7.87 14.16
CA VAL A 71 -10.32 -7.34 12.94
C VAL A 71 -10.94 -8.02 11.73
N VAL A 72 -11.31 -7.22 10.73
CA VAL A 72 -11.76 -7.70 9.43
C VAL A 72 -10.72 -7.29 8.40
N GLY A 73 -10.17 -8.25 7.65
CA GLY A 73 -9.40 -8.02 6.44
C GLY A 73 -10.31 -8.14 5.22
N LEU A 74 -10.38 -7.11 4.41
CA LEU A 74 -11.15 -7.09 3.17
C LEU A 74 -10.20 -7.02 1.97
N ASP A 75 -10.32 -7.94 1.03
CA ASP A 75 -9.59 -7.90 -0.25
C ASP A 75 -10.46 -8.49 -1.36
N MET A 76 -10.21 -8.07 -2.61
CA MET A 76 -10.87 -8.65 -3.77
C MET A 76 -10.21 -9.96 -4.24
N ASP A 77 -8.96 -10.19 -3.86
CA ASP A 77 -8.16 -11.32 -4.29
C ASP A 77 -8.33 -12.53 -3.39
N ALA A 78 -9.05 -13.55 -3.87
CA ALA A 78 -9.30 -14.78 -3.13
C ALA A 78 -8.02 -15.55 -2.77
N GLN A 79 -6.96 -15.50 -3.61
CA GLN A 79 -5.70 -16.20 -3.34
C GLN A 79 -4.90 -15.54 -2.21
N PHE A 80 -4.86 -14.19 -2.18
CA PHE A 80 -4.29 -13.48 -1.05
C PHE A 80 -5.02 -13.81 0.25
N LEU A 81 -6.36 -13.86 0.21
CA LEU A 81 -7.17 -14.19 1.38
C LEU A 81 -6.99 -15.65 1.84
N GLU A 82 -6.80 -16.58 0.92
CA GLU A 82 -6.49 -17.98 1.28
C GLU A 82 -5.16 -18.04 2.05
N HIS A 83 -4.13 -17.35 1.54
CA HIS A 83 -2.85 -17.27 2.23
C HIS A 83 -2.96 -16.57 3.59
N ALA A 84 -3.70 -15.47 3.68
CA ALA A 84 -3.90 -14.71 4.90
C ALA A 84 -4.60 -15.52 6.00
N ARG A 85 -5.52 -16.41 5.63
CA ARG A 85 -6.25 -17.28 6.56
C ARG A 85 -5.35 -18.35 7.20
N ALA A 86 -4.29 -18.78 6.52
CA ALA A 86 -3.45 -19.88 6.98
C ALA A 86 -2.73 -19.63 8.32
N GLY A 87 -2.59 -18.38 8.75
CA GLY A 87 -1.96 -18.02 10.03
C GLY A 87 -2.77 -16.99 10.84
N ALA A 88 -4.08 -16.88 10.56
CA ALA A 88 -4.91 -15.84 11.15
C ALA A 88 -5.07 -15.98 12.66
N PRO A 89 -4.89 -14.91 13.45
CA PRO A 89 -5.28 -14.88 14.85
C PRO A 89 -6.79 -15.09 15.03
N ALA A 90 -7.21 -15.59 16.18
CA ALA A 90 -8.60 -15.97 16.45
C ALA A 90 -9.60 -14.80 16.35
N ASN A 91 -9.14 -13.55 16.57
CA ASN A 91 -9.95 -12.33 16.46
C ASN A 91 -9.96 -11.71 15.07
N VAL A 92 -9.41 -12.41 14.03
CA VAL A 92 -9.31 -11.93 12.66
C VAL A 92 -10.26 -12.73 11.75
N GLU A 93 -11.03 -12.02 10.95
CA GLU A 93 -11.89 -12.55 9.87
C GLU A 93 -11.45 -11.98 8.53
N PHE A 94 -11.31 -12.81 7.50
CA PHE A 94 -11.00 -12.37 6.14
C PHE A 94 -12.21 -12.52 5.22
N ARG A 95 -12.57 -11.42 4.54
CA ARG A 95 -13.70 -11.33 3.61
C ARG A 95 -13.25 -10.94 2.22
N GLN A 96 -13.79 -11.61 1.23
CA GLN A 96 -13.65 -11.17 -0.16
C GLN A 96 -14.70 -10.10 -0.48
N GLY A 97 -14.26 -8.99 -1.08
CA GLY A 97 -15.17 -7.90 -1.44
C GLY A 97 -14.49 -6.75 -2.16
N ASP A 98 -15.33 -5.87 -2.70
CA ASP A 98 -14.91 -4.65 -3.39
C ASP A 98 -14.71 -3.52 -2.37
N ALA A 99 -13.53 -2.92 -2.38
CA ALA A 99 -13.19 -1.80 -1.51
C ALA A 99 -14.03 -0.53 -1.77
N TYR A 100 -14.61 -0.40 -2.95
CA TYR A 100 -15.48 0.72 -3.32
C TYR A 100 -16.93 0.55 -2.89
N ARG A 101 -17.32 -0.68 -2.63
CA ARG A 101 -18.71 -1.04 -2.27
C ARG A 101 -18.69 -2.37 -1.51
N SER A 102 -18.25 -2.30 -0.27
CA SER A 102 -18.28 -3.47 0.58
C SER A 102 -19.71 -3.77 1.09
N ASP A 103 -20.04 -5.05 1.27
CA ASP A 103 -21.28 -5.47 1.92
C ASP A 103 -21.21 -5.39 3.46
N LEU A 104 -20.19 -4.69 3.97
CA LEU A 104 -20.02 -4.49 5.40
C LEU A 104 -20.98 -3.43 5.92
N PRO A 105 -21.52 -3.60 7.15
CA PRO A 105 -22.47 -2.66 7.71
C PRO A 105 -21.86 -1.29 7.96
N SER A 106 -22.64 -0.23 7.73
CA SER A 106 -22.22 1.15 8.01
C SER A 106 -21.97 1.36 9.50
N ALA A 107 -21.08 2.30 9.84
CA ALA A 107 -20.82 2.74 11.21
C ALA A 107 -20.41 1.61 12.17
N SER A 108 -19.61 0.64 11.71
CA SER A 108 -19.30 -0.60 12.42
C SER A 108 -17.90 -0.70 12.96
N PHE A 109 -16.99 0.20 12.54
CA PHE A 109 -15.59 0.08 12.88
C PHE A 109 -15.07 1.31 13.65
N ASP A 110 -14.25 1.06 14.66
CA ASP A 110 -13.48 2.08 15.38
C ASP A 110 -12.36 2.65 14.51
N LEU A 111 -11.74 1.77 13.70
CA LEU A 111 -10.70 2.12 12.75
C LEU A 111 -11.00 1.46 11.40
N VAL A 112 -10.96 2.26 10.32
CA VAL A 112 -10.87 1.78 8.94
C VAL A 112 -9.51 2.17 8.39
N HIS A 113 -8.69 1.19 8.04
CA HIS A 113 -7.31 1.37 7.60
C HIS A 113 -7.15 0.91 6.15
N MET A 114 -6.26 1.61 5.41
CA MET A 114 -5.80 1.25 4.07
C MET A 114 -4.31 1.53 3.91
N ARG A 115 -3.58 0.63 3.23
CA ARG A 115 -2.20 0.89 2.81
C ARG A 115 -1.99 0.51 1.35
N PHE A 116 -1.59 1.49 0.52
CA PHE A 116 -1.32 1.35 -0.92
C PHE A 116 -2.53 0.86 -1.72
N VAL A 117 -3.73 1.16 -1.23
CA VAL A 117 -4.98 0.84 -1.91
C VAL A 117 -5.47 2.02 -2.72
N ALA A 118 -5.53 3.20 -2.12
CA ALA A 118 -6.06 4.38 -2.77
C ALA A 118 -5.18 4.84 -3.95
N SER A 119 -3.85 4.65 -3.88
CA SER A 119 -2.93 4.92 -4.97
C SER A 119 -3.01 3.92 -6.12
N THR A 120 -3.49 2.70 -5.87
CA THR A 120 -3.54 1.62 -6.87
C THR A 120 -4.94 1.39 -7.42
N ALA A 121 -5.97 1.72 -6.68
CA ALA A 121 -7.36 1.45 -7.03
C ALA A 121 -8.03 2.53 -7.90
N GLY A 122 -7.44 3.74 -8.02
CA GLY A 122 -7.75 4.74 -9.04
C GLY A 122 -8.78 5.80 -8.74
N ASP A 123 -9.67 5.59 -7.81
CA ASP A 123 -10.64 6.59 -7.35
C ASP A 123 -10.54 6.75 -5.83
N PRO A 124 -9.52 7.50 -5.35
CA PRO A 124 -9.26 7.65 -3.92
C PRO A 124 -10.39 8.37 -3.18
N GLU A 125 -11.11 9.27 -3.85
CA GLU A 125 -12.25 9.99 -3.28
C GLU A 125 -13.39 9.02 -2.94
N ARG A 126 -13.72 8.13 -3.85
CA ARG A 126 -14.78 7.13 -3.64
C ARG A 126 -14.38 6.10 -2.58
N LEU A 127 -13.12 5.65 -2.56
CA LEU A 127 -12.62 4.78 -1.49
C LEU A 127 -12.73 5.43 -0.12
N LEU A 128 -12.35 6.71 -0.04
CA LEU A 128 -12.43 7.46 1.21
C LEU A 128 -13.88 7.64 1.69
N GLN A 129 -14.83 7.87 0.78
CA GLN A 129 -16.25 7.91 1.12
C GLN A 129 -16.75 6.56 1.67
N GLU A 130 -16.37 5.45 1.07
CA GLU A 130 -16.73 4.11 1.58
C GLU A 130 -16.09 3.86 2.96
N ALA A 131 -14.82 4.22 3.16
CA ALA A 131 -14.16 4.11 4.46
C ALA A 131 -14.88 4.94 5.53
N ILE A 132 -15.29 6.16 5.21
CA ILE A 132 -16.07 7.03 6.11
C ILE A 132 -17.45 6.41 6.40
N ARG A 133 -18.12 5.79 5.41
CA ARG A 133 -19.37 5.08 5.64
C ARG A 133 -19.21 3.98 6.67
N LEU A 134 -18.13 3.20 6.57
CA LEU A 134 -17.85 2.05 7.43
C LEU A 134 -17.40 2.43 8.84
N ALA A 135 -16.66 3.54 8.99
CA ALA A 135 -16.28 4.07 10.30
C ALA A 135 -17.52 4.50 11.10
N ARG A 136 -17.55 4.18 12.39
CA ARG A 136 -18.60 4.67 13.31
C ARG A 136 -18.47 6.19 13.55
N PRO A 137 -19.51 6.88 14.04
CA PRO A 137 -19.39 8.25 14.49
C PRO A 137 -18.26 8.39 15.52
N GLY A 138 -17.30 9.29 15.31
CA GLY A 138 -16.09 9.43 16.10
C GLY A 138 -15.00 8.38 15.85
N GLY A 139 -15.24 7.41 14.96
CA GLY A 139 -14.25 6.44 14.52
C GLY A 139 -13.20 7.06 13.59
N THR A 140 -12.08 6.41 13.43
CA THR A 140 -10.92 6.89 12.65
C THR A 140 -10.85 6.23 11.28
N VAL A 141 -10.53 7.01 10.26
CA VAL A 141 -10.10 6.53 8.93
C VAL A 141 -8.62 6.86 8.77
N ALA A 142 -7.79 5.87 8.42
CA ALA A 142 -6.35 5.99 8.30
C ALA A 142 -5.86 5.42 6.97
N LEU A 143 -5.01 6.19 6.28
CA LEU A 143 -4.43 5.80 5.00
C LEU A 143 -2.90 5.92 5.06
N GLN A 144 -2.22 5.03 4.34
CA GLN A 144 -0.77 5.06 4.12
C GLN A 144 -0.52 4.94 2.61
N GLU A 145 -0.10 6.03 1.97
CA GLU A 145 0.02 6.08 0.50
C GLU A 145 1.38 6.63 0.06
N PRO A 146 1.91 6.18 -1.09
CA PRO A 146 3.27 6.50 -1.51
C PRO A 146 3.36 7.82 -2.27
N ASP A 147 4.51 8.48 -2.19
CA ASP A 147 5.04 9.38 -3.22
C ASP A 147 6.16 8.68 -4.00
N GLY A 148 5.83 8.03 -5.09
CA GLY A 148 6.80 7.32 -5.93
C GLY A 148 7.85 8.22 -6.56
N THR A 149 7.63 9.54 -6.62
CA THR A 149 8.63 10.47 -7.18
C THR A 149 9.81 10.70 -6.24
N SER A 150 9.65 10.41 -4.95
CA SER A 150 10.69 10.58 -3.93
C SER A 150 11.71 9.44 -3.85
N LEU A 151 11.50 8.34 -4.58
CA LEU A 151 12.50 7.27 -4.74
C LEU A 151 13.85 7.87 -5.18
N ASN A 152 14.92 7.57 -4.47
CA ASN A 152 16.25 8.12 -4.77
C ASN A 152 17.34 7.08 -4.49
N CYS A 153 18.40 7.07 -5.32
CA CYS A 153 19.53 6.15 -5.22
C CYS A 153 20.86 6.94 -5.23
N HIS A 154 21.78 6.56 -4.38
CA HIS A 154 23.12 7.12 -4.34
C HIS A 154 24.19 6.00 -4.26
N PRO A 155 25.24 6.03 -5.11
CA PRO A 155 25.42 6.95 -6.24
C PRO A 155 24.32 6.82 -7.27
N PRO A 156 23.98 7.89 -8.03
CA PRO A 156 22.94 7.83 -9.05
C PRO A 156 23.36 6.90 -10.19
N HIS A 157 22.39 6.17 -10.75
CA HIS A 157 22.65 5.21 -11.82
C HIS A 157 21.57 5.27 -12.91
N PRO A 158 21.92 5.25 -14.21
CA PRO A 158 20.95 5.33 -15.30
C PRO A 158 19.88 4.24 -15.27
N ALA A 159 20.24 3.00 -14.91
CA ALA A 159 19.28 1.89 -14.83
C ALA A 159 18.24 2.11 -13.72
N TRP A 160 18.63 2.68 -12.57
CA TRP A 160 17.69 3.07 -11.52
C TRP A 160 16.67 4.08 -12.03
N GLU A 161 17.12 5.15 -12.68
CA GLU A 161 16.25 6.19 -13.21
C GLU A 161 15.31 5.67 -14.32
N ARG A 162 15.78 4.70 -15.11
CA ARG A 162 14.94 4.04 -16.12
C ARG A 162 13.86 3.18 -15.48
N LEU A 163 14.18 2.38 -14.45
CA LEU A 163 13.19 1.57 -13.72
C LEU A 163 12.21 2.44 -12.95
N LYS A 164 12.67 3.52 -12.31
CA LYS A 164 11.80 4.50 -11.63
C LYS A 164 10.78 5.10 -12.61
N ARG A 165 11.22 5.55 -13.78
CA ARG A 165 10.32 6.07 -14.83
C ARG A 165 9.35 5.00 -15.33
N ALA A 166 9.82 3.77 -15.52
CA ALA A 166 8.99 2.66 -15.94
C ALA A 166 7.91 2.33 -14.89
N LEU A 167 8.27 2.34 -13.61
CA LEU A 167 7.33 2.18 -12.49
C LEU A 167 6.22 3.24 -12.54
N LEU A 168 6.60 4.51 -12.51
CA LEU A 168 5.66 5.63 -12.49
C LEU A 168 4.77 5.66 -13.74
N GLY A 169 5.37 5.41 -14.92
CA GLY A 169 4.65 5.35 -16.18
C GLY A 169 3.67 4.19 -16.27
N ALA A 170 4.05 3.01 -15.78
CA ALA A 170 3.18 1.84 -15.77
C ALA A 170 1.94 2.03 -14.89
N PHE A 171 2.12 2.56 -13.67
CA PHE A 171 0.99 2.86 -12.79
C PHE A 171 0.08 3.95 -13.38
N SER A 172 0.65 5.06 -13.85
CA SER A 172 -0.12 6.13 -14.49
C SER A 172 -0.87 5.64 -15.73
N GLY A 173 -0.26 4.77 -16.53
CA GLY A 173 -0.85 4.21 -17.75
C GLY A 173 -2.06 3.30 -17.52
N VAL A 174 -2.21 2.76 -16.31
CA VAL A 174 -3.41 2.01 -15.88
C VAL A 174 -4.34 2.83 -14.98
N GLY A 175 -4.06 4.14 -14.83
CA GLY A 175 -4.89 5.09 -14.09
C GLY A 175 -4.64 5.10 -12.57
N ALA A 176 -3.62 4.42 -12.07
CA ALA A 176 -3.19 4.49 -10.69
C ALA A 176 -2.33 5.74 -10.43
N ASP A 177 -2.27 6.21 -9.18
CA ASP A 177 -1.57 7.45 -8.79
C ASP A 177 -0.55 7.18 -7.67
N LEU A 178 0.69 6.81 -8.04
CA LEU A 178 1.77 6.66 -7.08
C LEU A 178 2.28 7.99 -6.47
N GLN A 179 1.64 9.12 -6.76
CA GLN A 179 1.93 10.41 -6.16
C GLN A 179 0.83 10.86 -5.19
N LEU A 180 -0.12 9.98 -4.88
CA LEU A 180 -1.28 10.29 -4.04
C LEU A 180 -0.89 10.88 -2.67
N ALA A 181 0.24 10.47 -2.10
CA ALA A 181 0.77 11.01 -0.84
C ALA A 181 0.78 12.55 -0.81
N LYS A 182 1.10 13.21 -1.93
CA LYS A 182 1.21 14.67 -2.03
C LYS A 182 -0.09 15.41 -1.75
N ARG A 183 -1.23 14.77 -2.04
CA ARG A 183 -2.56 15.38 -1.88
C ARG A 183 -3.45 14.68 -0.84
N LEU A 184 -2.96 13.60 -0.23
CA LEU A 184 -3.75 12.74 0.67
C LEU A 184 -4.31 13.52 1.88
N TYR A 185 -3.52 14.43 2.47
CA TYR A 185 -3.97 15.28 3.57
C TYR A 185 -5.15 16.19 3.15
N ALA A 186 -5.04 16.82 1.99
CA ALA A 186 -6.11 17.67 1.47
C ALA A 186 -7.37 16.86 1.16
N LEU A 187 -7.22 15.67 0.56
CA LEU A 187 -8.35 14.76 0.28
C LEU A 187 -9.08 14.35 1.56
N ALA A 188 -8.35 13.97 2.61
CA ALA A 188 -8.94 13.59 3.89
C ALA A 188 -9.77 14.74 4.50
N ARG A 189 -9.26 15.96 4.42
CA ARG A 189 -9.99 17.16 4.88
C ARG A 189 -11.21 17.47 4.03
N GLN A 190 -11.09 17.40 2.72
CA GLN A 190 -12.19 17.65 1.78
C GLN A 190 -13.31 16.61 1.91
N ALA A 191 -12.96 15.37 2.27
CA ALA A 191 -13.91 14.31 2.57
C ALA A 191 -14.68 14.52 3.90
N GLY A 192 -14.35 15.56 4.68
CA GLY A 192 -15.05 15.91 5.92
C GLY A 192 -14.48 15.29 7.19
N LEU A 193 -13.33 14.61 7.12
CA LEU A 193 -12.67 14.10 8.33
C LEU A 193 -12.19 15.26 9.22
N GLN A 194 -12.38 15.10 10.53
CA GLN A 194 -11.97 16.05 11.54
C GLN A 194 -10.63 15.64 12.17
N ASN A 195 -9.94 16.60 12.79
CA ASN A 195 -8.67 16.37 13.49
C ASN A 195 -7.64 15.62 12.65
N VAL A 196 -7.59 15.94 11.35
CA VAL A 196 -6.72 15.25 10.40
C VAL A 196 -5.26 15.45 10.79
N GLN A 197 -4.54 14.34 10.93
CA GLN A 197 -3.12 14.26 11.21
C GLN A 197 -2.35 13.81 9.96
N TYR A 198 -1.07 14.19 9.88
CA TYR A 198 -0.15 13.82 8.82
C TYR A 198 1.22 13.47 9.39
N ARG A 199 1.73 12.29 9.05
CA ARG A 199 3.05 11.81 9.43
C ARG A 199 3.73 11.15 8.23
N PRO A 200 4.77 11.75 7.63
CA PRO A 200 5.55 11.08 6.60
C PRO A 200 6.62 10.18 7.21
N PHE A 201 6.96 9.09 6.51
CA PHE A 201 8.15 8.30 6.77
C PHE A 201 8.76 7.79 5.46
N LEU A 202 9.99 7.37 5.51
CA LEU A 202 10.69 6.69 4.43
C LEU A 202 11.60 5.61 5.00
N LEU A 203 11.91 4.59 4.19
CA LEU A 203 12.88 3.56 4.54
C LEU A 203 14.19 3.83 3.80
N GLU A 204 15.32 3.72 4.49
CA GLU A 204 16.62 3.58 3.87
C GLU A 204 16.89 2.10 3.57
N VAL A 205 17.60 1.82 2.49
CA VAL A 205 17.95 0.47 2.05
C VAL A 205 19.41 0.43 1.63
N ARG A 206 20.10 -0.63 2.04
CA ARG A 206 21.52 -0.89 1.74
C ARG A 206 21.66 -2.24 1.03
N SER A 207 22.85 -2.53 0.53
CA SER A 207 23.15 -3.69 -0.32
C SER A 207 22.79 -5.07 0.28
N MET A 208 22.73 -5.19 1.60
CA MET A 208 22.40 -6.45 2.31
C MET A 208 20.97 -6.47 2.87
N ASP A 209 20.19 -5.42 2.64
CA ASP A 209 18.82 -5.31 3.13
C ASP A 209 17.88 -6.24 2.33
N PRO A 210 16.89 -6.89 2.96
CA PRO A 210 15.86 -7.66 2.25
C PRO A 210 15.09 -6.86 1.18
N MET A 211 15.00 -5.53 1.34
CA MET A 211 14.34 -4.63 0.39
C MET A 211 15.22 -4.22 -0.80
N VAL A 212 16.48 -4.70 -0.89
CA VAL A 212 17.44 -4.26 -1.93
C VAL A 212 16.92 -4.42 -3.36
N ASP A 213 16.16 -5.47 -3.63
CA ASP A 213 15.60 -5.75 -4.95
C ASP A 213 14.17 -5.17 -5.15
N TYR A 214 13.70 -4.29 -4.25
CA TYR A 214 12.30 -3.81 -4.29
C TYR A 214 11.93 -3.19 -5.65
N LEU A 215 12.64 -2.13 -6.09
CA LEU A 215 12.31 -1.46 -7.36
C LEU A 215 12.42 -2.39 -8.57
N PRO A 216 13.53 -3.15 -8.76
CA PRO A 216 13.61 -4.13 -9.85
C PRO A 216 12.48 -5.16 -9.83
N SER A 217 12.12 -5.69 -8.66
CA SER A 217 11.09 -6.74 -8.54
C SER A 217 9.69 -6.21 -8.85
N VAL A 218 9.35 -5.00 -8.38
CA VAL A 218 8.05 -4.38 -8.71
C VAL A 218 7.95 -4.10 -10.22
N VAL A 219 9.01 -3.54 -10.83
CA VAL A 219 9.01 -3.28 -12.28
C VAL A 219 8.94 -4.60 -13.07
N GLU A 220 9.60 -5.64 -12.60
CA GLU A 220 9.52 -6.98 -13.21
C GLU A 220 8.09 -7.55 -13.16
N SER A 221 7.35 -7.32 -12.07
CA SER A 221 5.94 -7.69 -11.93
C SER A 221 4.98 -6.79 -12.75
N LEU A 222 5.50 -5.76 -13.40
CA LEU A 222 4.78 -4.87 -14.32
C LEU A 222 5.22 -5.06 -15.77
N ARG A 223 5.99 -6.12 -16.09
CA ARG A 223 6.65 -6.30 -17.38
C ARG A 223 5.71 -6.09 -18.57
N SER A 224 4.58 -6.78 -18.59
CA SER A 224 3.62 -6.69 -19.71
C SER A 224 3.11 -5.26 -19.91
N THR A 225 2.82 -4.55 -18.82
CA THR A 225 2.39 -3.15 -18.87
C THR A 225 3.50 -2.23 -19.34
N VAL A 226 4.73 -2.40 -18.82
CA VAL A 226 5.92 -1.61 -19.20
C VAL A 226 6.21 -1.74 -20.68
N ILE A 227 6.18 -2.95 -21.22
CA ILE A 227 6.42 -3.21 -22.65
C ILE A 227 5.27 -2.65 -23.50
N LYS A 228 4.02 -2.94 -23.13
CA LYS A 228 2.83 -2.47 -23.87
C LYS A 228 2.78 -0.95 -23.98
N LEU A 229 3.21 -0.23 -22.96
CA LEU A 229 3.26 1.24 -22.93
C LEU A 229 4.54 1.81 -23.58
N GLY A 230 5.46 0.98 -24.06
CA GLY A 230 6.71 1.43 -24.67
C GLY A 230 7.68 2.12 -23.72
N LEU A 231 7.56 1.87 -22.39
CA LEU A 231 8.44 2.46 -21.37
C LEU A 231 9.83 1.82 -21.40
N LEU A 232 9.90 0.56 -21.73
CA LEU A 232 11.10 -0.20 -22.07
C LEU A 232 10.74 -1.18 -23.21
N THR A 233 11.70 -1.48 -24.09
CA THR A 233 11.56 -2.53 -25.11
C THR A 233 11.80 -3.92 -24.48
N GLU A 234 11.35 -4.97 -25.17
CA GLU A 234 11.62 -6.37 -24.78
C GLU A 234 13.13 -6.65 -24.62
N ALA A 235 13.97 -6.08 -25.47
CA ALA A 235 15.43 -6.26 -25.42
C ALA A 235 16.09 -5.48 -24.28
N GLU A 236 15.61 -4.28 -23.98
CA GLU A 236 16.14 -3.44 -22.89
C GLU A 236 15.76 -3.95 -21.50
N PHE A 237 14.57 -4.51 -21.37
CA PHE A 237 13.99 -4.87 -20.08
C PHE A 237 14.93 -5.73 -19.20
N PRO A 238 15.44 -6.90 -19.66
CA PRO A 238 16.34 -7.71 -18.86
C PRO A 238 17.68 -7.03 -18.57
N VAL A 239 18.18 -6.22 -19.52
CA VAL A 239 19.46 -5.51 -19.35
C VAL A 239 19.36 -4.48 -18.23
N VAL A 240 18.35 -3.62 -18.27
CA VAL A 240 18.16 -2.57 -17.27
C VAL A 240 17.92 -3.15 -15.89
N LEU A 241 17.16 -4.25 -15.78
CA LEU A 241 16.97 -4.96 -14.51
C LEU A 241 18.30 -5.48 -13.93
N ALA A 242 19.11 -6.16 -14.78
CA ALA A 242 20.39 -6.71 -14.35
C ALA A 242 21.39 -5.63 -13.91
N GLU A 243 21.50 -4.54 -14.67
CA GLU A 243 22.35 -3.39 -14.34
C GLU A 243 21.91 -2.74 -13.02
N CYS A 244 20.61 -2.53 -12.82
CA CYS A 244 20.11 -1.95 -11.59
C CYS A 244 20.39 -2.86 -10.39
N ARG A 245 20.09 -4.16 -10.48
CA ARG A 245 20.40 -5.14 -9.42
C ARG A 245 21.90 -5.19 -9.09
N SER A 246 22.75 -5.17 -10.11
CA SER A 246 24.20 -5.14 -9.91
C SER A 246 24.66 -3.88 -9.17
N HIS A 247 24.11 -2.71 -9.52
CA HIS A 247 24.40 -1.45 -8.86
C HIS A 247 23.96 -1.43 -7.39
N LEU A 248 22.74 -1.89 -7.11
CA LEU A 248 22.17 -1.89 -5.76
C LEU A 248 22.92 -2.81 -4.77
N ARG A 249 23.63 -3.83 -5.28
CA ARG A 249 24.42 -4.76 -4.45
C ARG A 249 25.84 -4.28 -4.15
N LYS A 250 26.26 -3.13 -4.69
CA LYS A 250 27.56 -2.55 -4.33
C LYS A 250 27.53 -2.04 -2.90
N PRO A 251 28.60 -2.27 -2.10
CA PRO A 251 28.62 -1.89 -0.69
C PRO A 251 28.40 -0.39 -0.43
N GLU A 252 28.84 0.45 -1.37
CA GLU A 252 28.70 1.90 -1.30
C GLU A 252 27.34 2.42 -1.75
N THR A 253 26.47 1.57 -2.27
CA THR A 253 25.15 1.99 -2.76
C THR A 253 24.11 1.98 -1.65
N THR A 254 23.41 3.09 -1.56
CA THR A 254 22.23 3.24 -0.71
C THR A 254 21.06 3.77 -1.54
N PHE A 255 19.83 3.48 -1.16
CA PHE A 255 18.68 4.15 -1.72
C PHE A 255 17.62 4.40 -0.66
N THR A 256 16.76 5.39 -0.91
CA THR A 256 15.56 5.62 -0.12
C THR A 256 14.36 5.11 -0.89
N MET A 257 13.50 4.40 -0.19
CA MET A 257 12.16 4.09 -0.67
C MET A 257 11.37 5.39 -0.85
N TYR A 258 10.23 5.30 -1.50
CA TYR A 258 9.32 6.43 -1.58
C TYR A 258 8.89 6.90 -0.18
N THR A 259 8.66 8.20 -0.05
CA THR A 259 7.99 8.74 1.13
C THR A 259 6.59 8.16 1.22
N VAL A 260 6.24 7.60 2.35
CA VAL A 260 4.88 7.17 2.66
C VAL A 260 4.20 8.23 3.51
N ALA A 261 3.11 8.79 3.03
CA ALA A 261 2.26 9.66 3.83
C ALA A 261 1.29 8.82 4.64
N GLN A 262 1.39 8.88 5.95
CA GLN A 262 0.36 8.42 6.89
C GLN A 262 -0.58 9.58 7.17
N VAL A 263 -1.84 9.42 6.84
CA VAL A 263 -2.89 10.42 7.09
C VAL A 263 -4.05 9.74 7.80
N TRP A 264 -4.51 10.31 8.91
CA TRP A 264 -5.69 9.82 9.60
C TRP A 264 -6.53 10.95 10.16
N GLY A 265 -7.82 10.72 10.25
CA GLY A 265 -8.78 11.68 10.81
C GLY A 265 -10.04 10.98 11.32
N GLN A 266 -10.83 11.70 12.06
CA GLN A 266 -12.04 11.19 12.71
C GLN A 266 -13.27 11.52 11.88
N LYS A 267 -14.18 10.55 11.74
CA LYS A 267 -15.54 10.81 11.27
C LYS A 267 -16.28 11.67 12.26
N THR A 268 -17.01 12.67 11.79
CA THR A 268 -17.90 13.50 12.61
C THR A 268 -18.84 12.63 13.46
N ARG A 269 -19.10 13.09 14.67
CA ARG A 269 -20.02 12.42 15.62
C ARG A 269 -21.48 12.52 15.18
#